data_032518dc56dfb23cb0280256f70a972b
#
_entry.id   032518dc56dfb23cb0280256f70a972b
#
_cell.length_a   1.000
_cell.length_b   1.000
_cell.length_c   1.000
_cell.angle_alpha   90.00
_cell.angle_beta   90.00
_cell.angle_gamma   90.00
#
_symmetry.space_group_name_H-M   'P 1'
#
loop_
_entity.id
_entity.type
_entity.pdbx_description
1 polymer ?
#
loop_
_entity_poly.entity_id
_entity_poly.type
_entity_poly.pdbx_seq_one_letter_code
_entity_poly.pdbx_strand_id
1 'polypeptide(L)'
;MSGLSFAQKTSTYTRYGVGDIYYSYSARTLSMGHTGTAMLNSDYVEILNPASWSYLSRVRLEMSFAYDELKLSNANDTKYYGDGIFKGVTFGFPISEVNKIGLAFGVVPYSRINYEVTENVIDTLTGNYNSTYLGKGGLSKIFMGSSFQLAGEFLLGATLEYYFGNIKYTSKLAFENTTYFPAEYELNYAPKGFGTTIGLITPDMSGLLNSDAISNLRLGLSSNIIGMLNTDTSFVSRSSSIVDSISTGKTKMEVPMRLNAGLHITFVDVYNLALDYFYQPWTEFKLSEINQSNLSDVHRISLGFEYRPQRVPGVTFWEQIMFRAGLSYEMSQYNFNGNELKQYSVFGGFALPLSPENTVDLGFEYSVRGTKEDYLLKENFLRINFGISFGDIWFIRYDK
;
A
#
# COMPACT_ATOMS: atom_id res chain seq x y z
N MET A 1 -21.19 30.73 -11.86
CA MET A 1 -19.89 30.01 -11.60
C MET A 1 -19.98 29.50 -10.19
N SER A 2 -20.23 28.20 -10.03
CA SER A 2 -20.23 27.54 -8.73
C SER A 2 -18.78 27.44 -8.22
N GLY A 3 -18.48 28.10 -7.12
CA GLY A 3 -17.19 27.98 -6.46
C GLY A 3 -17.12 26.66 -5.72
N LEU A 4 -16.34 25.70 -6.20
CA LEU A 4 -16.00 24.49 -5.46
C LEU A 4 -15.13 24.87 -4.25
N SER A 5 -15.68 24.78 -3.04
CA SER A 5 -14.92 24.87 -1.79
C SER A 5 -14.64 23.46 -1.30
N PHE A 6 -13.38 23.06 -1.33
CA PHE A 6 -12.96 21.71 -0.92
C PHE A 6 -12.57 21.72 0.56
N ALA A 7 -13.35 21.04 1.39
CA ALA A 7 -12.93 20.65 2.74
C ALA A 7 -12.54 19.17 2.71
N GLN A 8 -11.32 18.88 2.32
CA GLN A 8 -10.83 17.49 2.14
C GLN A 8 -9.98 17.01 3.32
N LYS A 9 -10.06 15.69 3.59
CA LYS A 9 -9.19 15.00 4.54
C LYS A 9 -8.04 14.25 3.86
N THR A 10 -8.20 13.86 2.58
CA THR A 10 -7.14 13.32 1.71
C THR A 10 -7.52 13.47 0.23
N SER A 11 -6.96 12.65 -0.67
CA SER A 11 -7.16 12.72 -2.12
C SER A 11 -8.60 12.48 -2.57
N THR A 12 -9.14 13.42 -3.37
CA THR A 12 -10.45 13.26 -4.04
C THR A 12 -10.48 12.11 -5.01
N TYR A 13 -9.35 11.77 -5.57
CA TYR A 13 -9.23 10.69 -6.54
C TYR A 13 -9.57 9.32 -5.94
N THR A 14 -9.42 9.16 -4.62
CA THR A 14 -9.79 7.92 -3.90
C THR A 14 -11.27 7.57 -3.95
N ARG A 15 -12.11 8.40 -4.57
CA ARG A 15 -13.54 8.15 -4.81
C ARG A 15 -13.79 6.93 -5.70
N TYR A 16 -12.83 6.57 -6.56
CA TYR A 16 -13.00 5.52 -7.56
C TYR A 16 -12.29 4.23 -7.14
N GLY A 17 -12.81 3.10 -7.62
CA GLY A 17 -12.29 1.77 -7.29
C GLY A 17 -12.43 1.46 -5.81
N VAL A 18 -11.33 1.03 -5.21
CA VAL A 18 -11.20 0.77 -3.77
C VAL A 18 -10.35 1.85 -3.07
N GLY A 19 -10.06 2.96 -3.74
CA GLY A 19 -9.20 4.05 -3.27
C GLY A 19 -7.72 3.84 -3.58
N ASP A 20 -6.84 4.58 -2.91
CA ASP A 20 -5.39 4.46 -3.08
C ASP A 20 -4.90 3.10 -2.58
N ILE A 21 -4.07 2.44 -3.40
CA ILE A 21 -3.52 1.12 -3.13
C ILE A 21 -2.26 1.25 -2.27
N TYR A 22 -2.10 0.35 -1.32
CA TYR A 22 -0.84 0.18 -0.61
C TYR A 22 0.05 -0.85 -1.32
N TYR A 23 1.25 -0.43 -1.70
CA TYR A 23 2.26 -1.31 -2.32
C TYR A 23 3.01 -2.11 -1.26
N SER A 24 3.34 -1.47 -0.13
CA SER A 24 4.00 -2.10 1.02
C SER A 24 3.47 -1.53 2.33
N TYR A 25 3.79 -2.19 3.44
CA TYR A 25 3.43 -1.73 4.77
C TYR A 25 4.64 -1.22 5.56
N SER A 26 5.85 -1.76 5.31
CA SER A 26 7.02 -1.50 6.13
C SER A 26 7.71 -0.17 5.77
N ALA A 27 8.33 0.46 6.76
CA ALA A 27 9.14 1.66 6.56
C ALA A 27 10.39 1.37 5.70
N ARG A 28 10.93 0.14 5.79
CA ARG A 28 12.05 -0.31 4.96
C ARG A 28 11.70 -0.29 3.48
N THR A 29 10.65 -1.03 3.11
CA THR A 29 10.25 -1.19 1.71
C THR A 29 9.80 0.15 1.12
N LEU A 30 9.11 1.00 1.90
CA LEU A 30 8.78 2.36 1.50
C LEU A 30 10.05 3.17 1.16
N SER A 31 11.05 3.17 2.05
CA SER A 31 12.29 3.94 1.86
C SER A 31 13.06 3.59 0.59
N MET A 32 12.83 2.39 0.06
CA MET A 32 13.42 1.86 -1.17
C MET A 32 12.47 2.00 -2.39
N GLY A 33 11.50 2.92 -2.35
CA GLY A 33 10.57 3.10 -3.46
C GLY A 33 9.58 1.95 -3.63
N HIS A 34 9.29 1.18 -2.58
CA HIS A 34 8.46 -0.03 -2.58
C HIS A 34 9.04 -1.16 -3.46
N THR A 35 10.36 -1.28 -3.52
CA THR A 35 11.06 -2.41 -4.14
C THR A 35 11.30 -3.52 -3.13
N GLY A 36 11.42 -4.76 -3.59
CA GLY A 36 11.68 -5.92 -2.73
C GLY A 36 11.26 -7.25 -3.31
N THR A 37 10.70 -7.28 -4.53
CA THR A 37 10.15 -8.49 -5.15
C THR A 37 11.19 -9.61 -5.33
N ALA A 38 12.47 -9.26 -5.57
CA ALA A 38 13.57 -10.22 -5.72
C ALA A 38 14.52 -10.24 -4.50
N MET A 39 14.28 -9.39 -3.49
CA MET A 39 15.20 -9.24 -2.36
C MET A 39 15.00 -10.34 -1.32
N LEU A 40 16.13 -10.91 -0.88
CA LEU A 40 16.18 -11.82 0.27
C LEU A 40 16.67 -11.06 1.48
N ASN A 41 15.97 -11.20 2.59
CA ASN A 41 16.36 -10.55 3.83
C ASN A 41 16.04 -11.43 5.05
N SER A 42 17.01 -11.55 5.95
CA SER A 42 16.85 -12.32 7.20
C SER A 42 16.15 -11.53 8.31
N ASP A 43 16.08 -10.19 8.18
CA ASP A 43 15.69 -9.30 9.27
C ASP A 43 14.31 -8.66 9.06
N TYR A 44 13.66 -8.91 7.92
CA TYR A 44 12.36 -8.32 7.59
C TYR A 44 11.42 -9.33 6.93
N VAL A 45 10.13 -9.23 7.25
CA VAL A 45 9.06 -10.02 6.63
C VAL A 45 8.55 -9.26 5.40
N GLU A 46 9.09 -9.60 4.22
CA GLU A 46 8.66 -8.95 2.98
C GLU A 46 7.32 -9.52 2.49
N ILE A 47 6.33 -8.65 2.23
CA ILE A 47 5.00 -9.08 1.77
C ILE A 47 4.81 -8.99 0.25
N LEU A 48 5.74 -8.35 -0.47
CA LEU A 48 5.68 -8.25 -1.93
C LEU A 48 5.88 -9.63 -2.60
N ASN A 49 6.75 -10.45 -2.02
CA ASN A 49 7.03 -11.78 -2.50
C ASN A 49 7.21 -12.78 -1.34
N PRO A 50 6.25 -13.67 -1.07
CA PRO A 50 6.33 -14.61 0.03
C PRO A 50 7.49 -15.61 -0.09
N ALA A 51 8.08 -15.82 -1.28
CA ALA A 51 9.25 -16.68 -1.47
C ALA A 51 10.49 -16.22 -0.66
N SER A 52 10.58 -14.92 -0.33
CA SER A 52 11.68 -14.34 0.45
C SER A 52 11.74 -14.84 1.89
N TRP A 53 10.63 -15.34 2.44
CA TRP A 53 10.57 -15.81 3.83
C TRP A 53 11.44 -17.04 4.12
N SER A 54 11.86 -17.75 3.08
CA SER A 54 12.84 -18.85 3.17
C SER A 54 14.18 -18.41 3.74
N TYR A 55 14.46 -17.09 3.74
CA TYR A 55 15.71 -16.52 4.25
C TYR A 55 15.60 -15.95 5.66
N LEU A 56 14.43 -16.00 6.28
CA LEU A 56 14.29 -15.63 7.69
C LEU A 56 15.18 -16.54 8.53
N SER A 57 16.02 -15.94 9.38
CA SER A 57 16.92 -16.65 10.30
C SER A 57 16.45 -16.61 11.74
N ARG A 58 15.51 -15.76 12.05
CA ARG A 58 14.95 -15.54 13.40
C ARG A 58 13.44 -15.36 13.33
N VAL A 59 12.77 -15.57 14.44
CA VAL A 59 11.39 -15.14 14.59
C VAL A 59 11.37 -13.62 14.52
N ARG A 60 10.46 -13.08 13.71
CA ARG A 60 10.32 -11.63 13.47
C ARG A 60 8.93 -11.14 13.83
N LEU A 61 8.89 -10.05 14.55
CA LEU A 61 7.70 -9.23 14.74
C LEU A 61 7.97 -7.85 14.13
N GLU A 62 7.16 -7.47 13.16
CA GLU A 62 7.24 -6.13 12.59
C GLU A 62 5.93 -5.38 12.76
N MET A 63 6.03 -4.10 13.07
CA MET A 63 4.90 -3.16 13.12
C MET A 63 5.27 -1.88 12.41
N SER A 64 4.32 -1.27 11.74
CA SER A 64 4.55 0.00 11.04
C SER A 64 3.38 0.96 11.20
N PHE A 65 3.73 2.25 11.33
CA PHE A 65 2.83 3.39 11.40
C PHE A 65 3.26 4.42 10.38
N ALA A 66 2.33 5.19 9.87
CA ALA A 66 2.62 6.29 8.96
C ALA A 66 1.89 7.57 9.40
N TYR A 67 2.49 8.70 9.11
CA TYR A 67 1.84 9.99 9.06
C TYR A 67 1.88 10.48 7.62
N ASP A 68 0.70 10.71 7.04
CA ASP A 68 0.54 11.20 5.68
C ASP A 68 0.09 12.65 5.72
N GLU A 69 0.84 13.55 5.08
CA GLU A 69 0.46 14.92 4.80
C GLU A 69 0.18 15.06 3.30
N LEU A 70 -0.96 15.68 2.98
CA LEU A 70 -1.35 16.01 1.61
C LEU A 70 -1.50 17.51 1.44
N LYS A 71 -0.74 18.07 0.50
CA LYS A 71 -0.99 19.41 -0.05
C LYS A 71 -1.76 19.26 -1.35
N LEU A 72 -3.01 19.68 -1.32
CA LEU A 72 -3.90 19.70 -2.48
C LEU A 72 -3.96 21.09 -3.07
N SER A 73 -3.77 21.22 -4.37
CA SER A 73 -3.78 22.50 -5.07
C SER A 73 -4.61 22.44 -6.35
N ASN A 74 -5.47 23.41 -6.56
CA ASN A 74 -6.10 23.73 -7.84
C ASN A 74 -5.53 25.05 -8.40
N ALA A 75 -6.17 25.62 -9.43
CA ALA A 75 -5.73 26.88 -10.02
C ALA A 75 -5.80 28.06 -9.04
N ASN A 76 -6.72 28.04 -8.06
CA ASN A 76 -7.08 29.20 -7.24
C ASN A 76 -6.80 29.02 -5.76
N ASP A 77 -6.68 27.77 -5.27
CA ASP A 77 -6.61 27.47 -3.83
C ASP A 77 -5.62 26.34 -3.51
N THR A 78 -5.14 26.32 -2.27
CA THR A 78 -4.25 25.29 -1.75
C THR A 78 -4.65 24.93 -0.33
N LYS A 79 -4.82 23.65 -0.05
CA LYS A 79 -5.20 23.12 1.27
C LYS A 79 -4.23 22.04 1.72
N TYR A 80 -4.07 21.92 3.04
CA TYR A 80 -3.19 20.96 3.70
C TYR A 80 -4.01 20.04 4.60
N TYR A 81 -3.69 18.75 4.57
CA TYR A 81 -4.36 17.70 5.35
C TYR A 81 -3.32 16.77 5.94
N GLY A 82 -3.56 16.28 7.15
CA GLY A 82 -2.68 15.32 7.80
C GLY A 82 -3.48 14.20 8.46
N ASP A 83 -2.96 12.98 8.40
CA ASP A 83 -3.61 11.82 9.02
C ASP A 83 -2.60 10.76 9.46
N GLY A 84 -2.85 10.15 10.62
CA GLY A 84 -2.05 9.05 11.15
C GLY A 84 -2.66 7.70 10.79
N ILE A 85 -1.83 6.74 10.37
CA ILE A 85 -2.26 5.46 9.86
C ILE A 85 -1.46 4.32 10.49
N PHE A 86 -2.15 3.31 10.98
CA PHE A 86 -1.54 2.01 11.25
C PHE A 86 -1.37 1.23 9.95
N LYS A 87 -0.12 0.86 9.62
CA LYS A 87 0.25 0.19 8.37
C LYS A 87 0.27 -1.33 8.48
N GLY A 88 0.15 -1.88 9.68
CA GLY A 88 0.03 -3.30 9.89
C GLY A 88 1.04 -3.90 10.86
N VAL A 89 0.83 -5.18 11.09
CA VAL A 89 1.69 -6.04 11.91
C VAL A 89 1.89 -7.37 11.20
N THR A 90 3.13 -7.87 11.23
CA THR A 90 3.49 -9.16 10.65
C THR A 90 4.38 -9.95 11.58
N PHE A 91 4.25 -11.27 11.50
CA PHE A 91 5.07 -12.24 12.20
C PHE A 91 5.71 -13.17 11.18
N GLY A 92 6.99 -13.44 11.33
CA GLY A 92 7.74 -14.38 10.50
C GLY A 92 8.48 -15.41 11.35
N PHE A 93 8.54 -16.65 10.90
CA PHE A 93 9.14 -17.77 11.61
C PHE A 93 10.03 -18.59 10.67
N PRO A 94 11.32 -18.80 10.99
CA PRO A 94 12.13 -19.81 10.35
C PRO A 94 11.72 -21.20 10.89
N ILE A 95 11.09 -22.02 10.07
CA ILE A 95 10.69 -23.38 10.45
C ILE A 95 11.85 -24.36 10.26
N SER A 96 12.60 -24.23 9.18
CA SER A 96 13.77 -25.05 8.89
C SER A 96 14.78 -24.24 8.07
N GLU A 97 15.93 -23.97 8.66
CA GLU A 97 17.03 -23.29 7.95
C GLU A 97 17.66 -24.21 6.90
N VAL A 98 17.70 -25.51 7.17
CA VAL A 98 18.26 -26.52 6.25
C VAL A 98 17.44 -26.65 4.97
N ASN A 99 16.11 -26.74 5.13
CA ASN A 99 15.18 -26.87 4.00
C ASN A 99 14.67 -25.51 3.51
N LYS A 100 15.18 -24.40 4.06
CA LYS A 100 14.76 -23.04 3.74
C LYS A 100 13.24 -22.86 3.83
N ILE A 101 12.63 -23.39 4.91
CA ILE A 101 11.18 -23.26 5.12
C ILE A 101 10.94 -22.09 6.08
N GLY A 102 10.24 -21.09 5.57
CA GLY A 102 9.74 -19.94 6.33
C GLY A 102 8.22 -19.92 6.38
N LEU A 103 7.68 -19.40 7.46
CA LEU A 103 6.24 -19.15 7.65
C LEU A 103 6.05 -17.71 8.05
N ALA A 104 5.00 -17.07 7.53
CA ALA A 104 4.63 -15.74 8.01
C ALA A 104 3.11 -15.56 8.02
N PHE A 105 2.65 -14.69 8.92
CA PHE A 105 1.26 -14.24 8.97
C PHE A 105 1.19 -12.79 9.44
N GLY A 106 0.07 -12.13 9.17
CA GLY A 106 -0.09 -10.74 9.56
C GLY A 106 -1.41 -10.13 9.14
N VAL A 107 -1.57 -8.86 9.51
CA VAL A 107 -2.69 -8.01 9.12
C VAL A 107 -2.14 -6.71 8.56
N VAL A 108 -2.51 -6.41 7.32
CA VAL A 108 -2.03 -5.20 6.63
C VAL A 108 -3.17 -4.55 5.83
N PRO A 109 -3.18 -3.22 5.68
CA PRO A 109 -4.11 -2.56 4.79
C PRO A 109 -3.76 -2.89 3.32
N TYR A 110 -4.80 -3.01 2.49
CA TYR A 110 -4.67 -3.20 1.04
C TYR A 110 -4.93 -1.89 0.29
N SER A 111 -5.98 -1.15 0.69
CA SER A 111 -6.34 0.13 0.08
C SER A 111 -6.98 1.08 1.07
N ARG A 112 -7.10 2.35 0.67
CA ARG A 112 -7.71 3.39 1.50
C ARG A 112 -8.51 4.38 0.69
N ILE A 113 -9.71 4.67 1.18
CA ILE A 113 -10.58 5.77 0.75
C ILE A 113 -10.66 6.76 1.89
N ASN A 114 -10.36 8.02 1.65
CA ASN A 114 -10.57 9.09 2.63
C ASN A 114 -10.61 10.44 1.92
N TYR A 115 -11.81 10.93 1.55
CA TYR A 115 -11.98 12.22 0.92
C TYR A 115 -13.20 12.97 1.46
N GLU A 116 -13.18 14.29 1.32
CA GLU A 116 -14.30 15.17 1.60
C GLU A 116 -14.28 16.32 0.55
N VAL A 117 -15.38 16.47 -0.19
CA VAL A 117 -15.56 17.51 -1.20
C VAL A 117 -16.83 18.26 -0.89
N THR A 118 -16.77 19.58 -0.80
CA THR A 118 -17.95 20.43 -0.66
C THR A 118 -18.10 21.31 -1.89
N GLU A 119 -19.30 21.32 -2.43
CA GLU A 119 -19.72 22.15 -3.56
C GLU A 119 -20.82 23.10 -3.12
N ASN A 120 -20.66 24.39 -3.43
CA ASN A 120 -21.72 25.38 -3.26
C ASN A 120 -22.56 25.44 -4.54
N VAL A 121 -23.81 25.06 -4.44
CA VAL A 121 -24.73 25.05 -5.55
C VAL A 121 -25.67 26.28 -5.45
N ILE A 122 -25.76 27.04 -6.54
CA ILE A 122 -26.69 28.14 -6.66
C ILE A 122 -27.87 27.61 -7.44
N ASP A 123 -29.03 27.49 -6.79
CA ASP A 123 -30.26 27.03 -7.40
C ASP A 123 -31.35 28.11 -7.25
N THR A 124 -32.00 28.45 -8.37
CA THR A 124 -33.05 29.48 -8.42
C THR A 124 -34.37 29.05 -7.81
N LEU A 125 -34.61 27.74 -7.67
CA LEU A 125 -35.85 27.18 -7.13
C LEU A 125 -35.80 26.94 -5.63
N THR A 126 -34.69 26.31 -5.17
CA THR A 126 -34.54 25.91 -3.76
C THR A 126 -33.68 26.87 -2.95
N GLY A 127 -33.08 27.88 -3.60
CA GLY A 127 -32.03 28.73 -3.01
C GLY A 127 -30.68 28.05 -3.02
N ASN A 128 -29.71 28.72 -2.43
CA ASN A 128 -28.33 28.17 -2.35
C ASN A 128 -28.29 27.02 -1.35
N TYR A 129 -27.46 26.01 -1.66
CA TYR A 129 -27.18 24.91 -0.75
C TYR A 129 -25.77 24.40 -0.90
N ASN A 130 -25.26 23.79 0.18
CA ASN A 130 -23.97 23.11 0.20
C ASN A 130 -24.18 21.61 0.02
N SER A 131 -23.53 21.03 -0.96
CA SER A 131 -23.47 19.58 -1.16
C SER A 131 -22.09 19.07 -0.74
N THR A 132 -22.04 18.22 0.31
CA THR A 132 -20.78 17.65 0.81
C THR A 132 -20.74 16.16 0.55
N TYR A 133 -19.70 15.70 -0.13
CA TYR A 133 -19.44 14.31 -0.46
C TYR A 133 -18.26 13.82 0.35
N LEU A 134 -18.45 12.74 1.13
CA LEU A 134 -17.43 12.10 1.93
C LEU A 134 -17.28 10.65 1.52
N GLY A 135 -16.04 10.19 1.47
CA GLY A 135 -15.72 8.76 1.35
C GLY A 135 -14.73 8.36 2.43
N LYS A 136 -14.96 7.23 3.09
CA LYS A 136 -14.07 6.69 4.12
C LYS A 136 -13.99 5.18 4.05
N GLY A 137 -12.84 4.62 4.47
CA GLY A 137 -12.64 3.19 4.62
C GLY A 137 -11.60 2.63 3.66
N GLY A 138 -11.86 1.44 3.13
CA GLY A 138 -10.95 0.71 2.26
C GLY A 138 -10.94 -0.78 2.56
N LEU A 139 -9.96 -1.49 2.00
CA LEU A 139 -9.73 -2.91 2.19
C LEU A 139 -8.52 -3.15 3.08
N SER A 140 -8.60 -4.20 3.88
CA SER A 140 -7.50 -4.80 4.63
C SER A 140 -7.43 -6.28 4.35
N LYS A 141 -6.28 -6.91 4.61
CA LYS A 141 -6.12 -8.35 4.51
C LYS A 141 -5.45 -8.93 5.74
N ILE A 142 -5.92 -10.10 6.14
CA ILE A 142 -5.20 -11.02 7.02
C ILE A 142 -4.58 -12.06 6.09
N PHE A 143 -3.34 -12.39 6.30
CA PHE A 143 -2.66 -13.40 5.50
C PHE A 143 -1.90 -14.37 6.38
N MET A 144 -1.75 -15.59 5.89
CA MET A 144 -0.85 -16.62 6.41
C MET A 144 -0.29 -17.41 5.23
N GLY A 145 1.00 -17.73 5.30
CA GLY A 145 1.62 -18.48 4.22
C GLY A 145 2.97 -19.05 4.59
N SER A 146 3.55 -19.75 3.64
CA SER A 146 4.83 -20.42 3.79
C SER A 146 5.65 -20.29 2.52
N SER A 147 6.96 -20.44 2.68
CA SER A 147 7.94 -20.50 1.61
C SER A 147 8.87 -21.68 1.81
N PHE A 148 9.44 -22.18 0.71
CA PHE A 148 10.40 -23.28 0.72
C PHE A 148 11.30 -23.23 -0.52
N GLN A 149 12.43 -23.89 -0.42
CA GLN A 149 13.36 -24.04 -1.52
C GLN A 149 13.01 -25.27 -2.38
N LEU A 150 12.94 -25.05 -3.69
CA LEU A 150 12.82 -26.08 -4.72
C LEU A 150 14.18 -26.58 -5.17
N ALA A 151 14.19 -27.65 -5.98
CA ALA A 151 15.39 -28.10 -6.69
C ALA A 151 16.01 -26.95 -7.51
N GLY A 152 17.34 -26.89 -7.60
CA GLY A 152 18.06 -25.84 -8.28
C GLY A 152 18.05 -24.49 -7.55
N GLU A 153 17.79 -24.49 -6.25
CA GLU A 153 17.80 -23.31 -5.35
C GLU A 153 16.75 -22.23 -5.66
N PHE A 154 15.75 -22.55 -6.45
CA PHE A 154 14.58 -21.66 -6.60
C PHE A 154 13.80 -21.61 -5.30
N LEU A 155 13.31 -20.40 -4.94
CA LEU A 155 12.48 -20.19 -3.78
C LEU A 155 11.03 -19.99 -4.24
N LEU A 156 10.11 -20.73 -3.64
CA LEU A 156 8.67 -20.62 -3.88
C LEU A 156 7.99 -20.24 -2.57
N GLY A 157 6.99 -19.36 -2.66
CA GLY A 157 6.15 -19.00 -1.52
C GLY A 157 4.71 -18.83 -1.94
N ALA A 158 3.79 -19.11 -1.02
CA ALA A 158 2.38 -18.91 -1.24
C ALA A 158 1.69 -18.50 0.07
N THR A 159 0.63 -17.70 -0.07
CA THR A 159 -0.21 -17.23 1.05
C THR A 159 -1.66 -17.63 0.83
N LEU A 160 -2.37 -17.84 1.91
CA LEU A 160 -3.83 -17.75 1.98
C LEU A 160 -4.18 -16.40 2.60
N GLU A 161 -5.05 -15.66 1.95
CA GLU A 161 -5.42 -14.30 2.33
C GLU A 161 -6.92 -14.19 2.53
N TYR A 162 -7.35 -13.46 3.55
CA TYR A 162 -8.73 -13.08 3.75
C TYR A 162 -8.85 -11.56 3.69
N TYR A 163 -9.56 -11.07 2.69
CA TYR A 163 -9.85 -9.66 2.48
C TYR A 163 -11.14 -9.28 3.18
N PHE A 164 -11.14 -8.13 3.81
CA PHE A 164 -12.28 -7.53 4.46
C PHE A 164 -12.17 -6.02 4.47
N GLY A 165 -13.30 -5.35 4.58
CA GLY A 165 -13.28 -3.89 4.61
C GLY A 165 -14.65 -3.29 4.83
N ASN A 166 -14.65 -1.97 4.92
CA ASN A 166 -15.84 -1.16 4.96
C ASN A 166 -15.57 0.12 4.15
N ILE A 167 -16.37 0.35 3.12
CA ILE A 167 -16.29 1.52 2.24
C ILE A 167 -17.61 2.27 2.39
N LYS A 168 -17.54 3.49 2.92
CA LYS A 168 -18.69 4.31 3.21
C LYS A 168 -18.64 5.59 2.40
N TYR A 169 -19.68 5.83 1.62
CA TYR A 169 -19.92 7.07 0.90
C TYR A 169 -21.08 7.82 1.54
N THR A 170 -20.90 9.10 1.83
CA THR A 170 -21.93 9.94 2.43
C THR A 170 -22.10 11.19 1.61
N SER A 171 -23.33 11.51 1.24
CA SER A 171 -23.73 12.78 0.60
C SER A 171 -24.61 13.56 1.55
N LYS A 172 -24.23 14.82 1.84
CA LYS A 172 -24.97 15.71 2.74
C LYS A 172 -25.41 16.94 1.95
N LEU A 173 -26.69 17.29 2.09
CA LEU A 173 -27.27 18.50 1.56
C LEU A 173 -27.64 19.42 2.71
N ALA A 174 -27.11 20.64 2.71
CA ALA A 174 -27.43 21.67 3.71
C ALA A 174 -27.90 22.93 2.99
N PHE A 175 -29.19 23.26 3.14
CA PHE A 175 -29.82 24.42 2.50
C PHE A 175 -29.59 25.69 3.33
N GLU A 176 -29.35 26.83 2.67
CA GLU A 176 -29.33 28.14 3.31
C GLU A 176 -30.77 28.59 3.68
N ASN A 177 -31.74 28.18 2.89
CA ASN A 177 -33.14 28.44 3.15
C ASN A 177 -33.67 27.41 4.19
N THR A 178 -34.04 27.91 5.35
CA THR A 178 -34.53 27.10 6.49
C THR A 178 -35.89 26.42 6.24
N THR A 179 -36.57 26.71 5.13
CA THR A 179 -37.79 26.00 4.71
C THR A 179 -37.51 24.57 4.24
N TYR A 180 -36.28 24.31 3.79
CA TYR A 180 -35.85 22.97 3.37
C TYR A 180 -35.08 22.28 4.45
N PHE A 181 -35.41 21.01 4.70
CA PHE A 181 -34.67 20.21 5.67
C PHE A 181 -33.36 19.67 5.08
N PRO A 182 -32.27 19.62 5.88
CA PRO A 182 -31.03 18.98 5.45
C PRO A 182 -31.28 17.49 5.19
N ALA A 183 -30.60 16.95 4.18
CA ALA A 183 -30.68 15.55 3.83
C ALA A 183 -29.28 14.90 3.86
N GLU A 184 -29.23 13.67 4.30
CA GLU A 184 -28.02 12.85 4.30
C GLU A 184 -28.32 11.48 3.69
N TYR A 185 -27.51 11.10 2.70
CA TYR A 185 -27.53 9.79 2.06
C TYR A 185 -26.25 9.06 2.36
N GLU A 186 -26.34 7.84 2.85
CA GLU A 186 -25.22 7.01 3.21
C GLU A 186 -25.28 5.69 2.44
N LEU A 187 -24.23 5.38 1.68
CA LEU A 187 -24.06 4.13 0.97
C LEU A 187 -22.84 3.43 1.53
N ASN A 188 -23.04 2.21 2.00
CA ASN A 188 -22.00 1.41 2.63
C ASN A 188 -21.80 0.10 1.89
N TYR A 189 -20.54 -0.27 1.66
CA TYR A 189 -20.09 -1.55 1.09
C TYR A 189 -19.20 -2.25 2.09
N ALA A 190 -19.50 -3.50 2.43
CA ALA A 190 -18.69 -4.35 3.31
C ALA A 190 -18.18 -5.59 2.55
N PRO A 191 -17.15 -5.44 1.71
CA PRO A 191 -16.57 -6.54 0.94
C PRO A 191 -15.81 -7.51 1.83
N LYS A 192 -15.93 -8.82 1.50
CA LYS A 192 -15.21 -9.91 2.16
C LYS A 192 -14.98 -11.08 1.21
N GLY A 193 -13.82 -11.71 1.28
CA GLY A 193 -13.48 -12.86 0.45
C GLY A 193 -12.06 -13.32 0.60
N PHE A 194 -11.70 -14.34 -0.16
CA PHE A 194 -10.37 -14.95 -0.10
C PHE A 194 -9.54 -14.58 -1.31
N GLY A 195 -8.22 -14.64 -1.11
CA GLY A 195 -7.22 -14.48 -2.15
C GLY A 195 -5.96 -15.25 -1.81
N THR A 196 -4.97 -15.11 -2.68
CA THR A 196 -3.65 -15.73 -2.52
C THR A 196 -2.58 -14.84 -3.15
N THR A 197 -1.38 -14.86 -2.59
CA THR A 197 -0.19 -14.36 -3.26
C THR A 197 0.77 -15.53 -3.48
N ILE A 198 1.23 -15.70 -4.72
CA ILE A 198 2.23 -16.69 -5.09
C ILE A 198 3.49 -15.95 -5.50
N GLY A 199 4.64 -16.42 -5.05
CA GLY A 199 5.92 -15.80 -5.34
C GLY A 199 7.01 -16.79 -5.70
N LEU A 200 7.91 -16.37 -6.57
CA LEU A 200 9.07 -17.12 -7.02
C LEU A 200 10.30 -16.20 -6.99
N ILE A 201 11.44 -16.72 -6.52
CA ILE A 201 12.75 -16.06 -6.60
C ILE A 201 13.75 -17.06 -7.16
N THR A 202 14.59 -16.58 -8.10
CA THR A 202 15.64 -17.40 -8.73
C THR A 202 16.78 -17.70 -7.77
N PRO A 203 17.62 -18.71 -8.07
CA PRO A 203 18.94 -18.84 -7.49
C PRO A 203 19.78 -17.58 -7.65
N ASP A 204 20.90 -17.53 -6.95
CA ASP A 204 21.89 -16.51 -7.19
C ASP A 204 22.56 -16.73 -8.56
N MET A 205 22.42 -15.77 -9.44
CA MET A 205 22.99 -15.78 -10.80
C MET A 205 24.23 -14.89 -10.93
N SER A 206 24.78 -14.38 -9.82
CA SER A 206 25.95 -13.48 -9.83
C SER A 206 27.18 -14.11 -10.51
N GLY A 207 27.32 -15.44 -10.43
CA GLY A 207 28.36 -16.18 -11.14
C GLY A 207 28.39 -16.00 -12.66
N LEU A 208 27.25 -15.58 -13.29
CA LEU A 208 27.21 -15.27 -14.72
C LEU A 208 27.98 -14.01 -15.09
N LEU A 209 28.23 -13.12 -14.14
CA LEU A 209 28.87 -11.83 -14.35
C LEU A 209 30.40 -11.91 -14.18
N ASN A 210 30.94 -13.03 -13.69
CA ASN A 210 32.37 -13.26 -13.44
C ASN A 210 33.05 -12.08 -12.71
N SER A 211 32.40 -11.53 -11.68
CA SER A 211 32.87 -10.38 -10.91
C SER A 211 32.79 -10.68 -9.41
N ASP A 212 33.90 -10.60 -8.70
CA ASP A 212 33.95 -10.77 -7.25
C ASP A 212 33.28 -9.63 -6.47
N ALA A 213 33.00 -8.51 -7.15
CA ALA A 213 32.33 -7.37 -6.54
C ALA A 213 30.80 -7.51 -6.52
N ILE A 214 30.24 -8.51 -7.21
CA ILE A 214 28.80 -8.67 -7.37
C ILE A 214 28.35 -9.98 -6.75
N SER A 215 27.37 -9.88 -5.88
CA SER A 215 26.72 -11.04 -5.27
C SER A 215 25.19 -10.88 -5.30
N ASN A 216 24.46 -11.98 -5.08
CA ASN A 216 22.99 -11.99 -5.00
C ASN A 216 22.27 -11.39 -6.21
N LEU A 217 22.72 -11.66 -7.44
CA LEU A 217 21.95 -11.33 -8.62
C LEU A 217 20.73 -12.26 -8.73
N ARG A 218 19.53 -11.73 -8.51
CA ARG A 218 18.30 -12.52 -8.46
C ARG A 218 17.16 -11.84 -9.22
N LEU A 219 16.30 -12.66 -9.80
CA LEU A 219 15.01 -12.25 -10.32
C LEU A 219 13.90 -12.73 -9.38
N GLY A 220 12.87 -11.92 -9.21
CA GLY A 220 11.69 -12.25 -8.44
C GLY A 220 10.42 -12.00 -9.23
N LEU A 221 9.45 -12.88 -9.08
CA LEU A 221 8.11 -12.72 -9.62
C LEU A 221 7.11 -12.96 -8.51
N SER A 222 6.06 -12.16 -8.44
CA SER A 222 4.93 -12.45 -7.56
C SER A 222 3.61 -12.04 -8.20
N SER A 223 2.56 -12.80 -7.86
CA SER A 223 1.20 -12.53 -8.31
C SER A 223 0.27 -12.58 -7.12
N ASN A 224 -0.52 -11.52 -6.93
CA ASN A 224 -1.59 -11.47 -5.94
C ASN A 224 -2.94 -11.61 -6.66
N ILE A 225 -3.66 -12.66 -6.36
CA ILE A 225 -4.94 -13.02 -6.97
C ILE A 225 -6.01 -12.89 -5.90
N ILE A 226 -6.96 -12.00 -6.11
CA ILE A 226 -8.09 -11.80 -5.23
C ILE A 226 -9.30 -12.47 -5.85
N GLY A 227 -9.92 -13.38 -5.12
CA GLY A 227 -11.18 -13.99 -5.55
C GLY A 227 -12.31 -12.95 -5.53
N MET A 228 -13.46 -13.33 -6.04
CA MET A 228 -14.65 -12.49 -6.00
C MET A 228 -15.04 -12.16 -4.55
N LEU A 229 -15.09 -10.88 -4.21
CA LEU A 229 -15.47 -10.42 -2.89
C LEU A 229 -16.99 -10.28 -2.77
N ASN A 230 -17.59 -11.07 -1.89
CA ASN A 230 -19.00 -10.91 -1.54
C ASN A 230 -19.16 -9.63 -0.72
N THR A 231 -20.03 -8.73 -1.16
CA THR A 231 -20.14 -7.39 -0.59
C THR A 231 -21.55 -7.17 -0.07
N ASP A 232 -21.71 -7.06 1.24
CA ASP A 232 -22.96 -6.62 1.84
C ASP A 232 -23.08 -5.11 1.61
N THR A 233 -24.29 -4.64 1.22
CA THR A 233 -24.56 -3.24 0.95
C THR A 233 -25.66 -2.72 1.85
N SER A 234 -25.54 -1.45 2.27
CA SER A 234 -26.66 -0.76 2.94
C SER A 234 -26.75 0.67 2.42
N PHE A 235 -27.98 1.11 2.20
CA PHE A 235 -28.30 2.50 1.87
C PHE A 235 -29.20 3.05 2.96
N VAL A 236 -28.86 4.22 3.48
CA VAL A 236 -29.60 4.92 4.51
C VAL A 236 -29.87 6.35 4.06
N SER A 237 -31.14 6.74 4.09
CA SER A 237 -31.56 8.13 3.86
C SER A 237 -32.04 8.72 5.17
N ARG A 238 -31.59 9.93 5.48
CA ARG A 238 -31.99 10.70 6.67
C ARG A 238 -32.40 12.10 6.24
N SER A 239 -33.48 12.58 6.84
CA SER A 239 -33.90 13.98 6.72
C SER A 239 -34.05 14.55 8.13
N SER A 240 -33.44 15.70 8.39
CA SER A 240 -33.47 16.38 9.70
C SER A 240 -33.17 15.46 10.88
N SER A 241 -32.18 14.56 10.74
CA SER A 241 -31.79 13.55 11.75
C SER A 241 -32.76 12.37 11.95
N ILE A 242 -33.89 12.35 11.23
CA ILE A 242 -34.84 11.24 11.21
C ILE A 242 -34.40 10.27 10.10
N VAL A 243 -34.39 8.99 10.41
CA VAL A 243 -34.12 7.95 9.40
C VAL A 243 -35.40 7.74 8.59
N ASP A 244 -35.37 8.14 7.31
CA ASP A 244 -36.53 8.01 6.43
C ASP A 244 -36.62 6.62 5.79
N SER A 245 -35.46 6.04 5.45
CA SER A 245 -35.42 4.72 4.84
C SER A 245 -34.09 3.99 5.08
N ILE A 246 -34.16 2.67 5.15
CA ILE A 246 -33.01 1.77 5.16
C ILE A 246 -33.26 0.69 4.15
N SER A 247 -32.32 0.51 3.23
CA SER A 247 -32.32 -0.61 2.28
C SER A 247 -31.00 -1.39 2.43
N THR A 248 -31.08 -2.72 2.43
CA THR A 248 -29.93 -3.61 2.49
C THR A 248 -29.91 -4.54 1.27
N GLY A 249 -28.74 -4.91 0.83
CA GLY A 249 -28.56 -5.77 -0.34
C GLY A 249 -27.22 -6.50 -0.30
N LYS A 250 -26.97 -7.26 -1.36
CA LYS A 250 -25.70 -7.94 -1.59
C LYS A 250 -25.25 -7.69 -3.01
N THR A 251 -23.98 -7.53 -3.20
CA THR A 251 -23.33 -7.40 -4.50
C THR A 251 -21.99 -8.12 -4.51
N LYS A 252 -21.31 -8.04 -5.63
CA LYS A 252 -19.96 -8.61 -5.83
C LYS A 252 -18.99 -7.51 -6.21
N MET A 253 -17.76 -7.63 -5.73
CA MET A 253 -16.66 -6.77 -6.09
C MET A 253 -15.53 -7.64 -6.65
N GLU A 254 -15.07 -7.31 -7.84
CA GLU A 254 -13.95 -7.98 -8.52
C GLU A 254 -12.77 -7.03 -8.55
N VAL A 255 -11.71 -7.37 -7.82
CA VAL A 255 -10.46 -6.61 -7.79
C VAL A 255 -9.46 -7.31 -8.71
N PRO A 256 -8.87 -6.61 -9.69
CA PRO A 256 -7.98 -7.22 -10.66
C PRO A 256 -6.69 -7.77 -10.03
N MET A 257 -6.14 -8.81 -10.67
CA MET A 257 -4.90 -9.47 -10.27
C MET A 257 -3.73 -8.47 -10.31
N ARG A 258 -2.83 -8.56 -9.33
CA ARG A 258 -1.61 -7.75 -9.23
C ARG A 258 -0.40 -8.60 -9.61
N LEU A 259 0.48 -8.06 -10.44
CA LEU A 259 1.73 -8.68 -10.85
C LEU A 259 2.92 -7.81 -10.43
N ASN A 260 3.96 -8.43 -9.89
CA ASN A 260 5.24 -7.79 -9.62
C ASN A 260 6.36 -8.61 -10.24
N ALA A 261 7.31 -7.92 -10.87
CA ALA A 261 8.58 -8.48 -11.33
C ALA A 261 9.71 -7.64 -10.77
N GLY A 262 10.75 -8.26 -10.25
CA GLY A 262 11.87 -7.56 -9.61
C GLY A 262 13.21 -8.13 -10.00
N LEU A 263 14.21 -7.27 -9.97
CA LEU A 263 15.63 -7.59 -10.08
C LEU A 263 16.34 -7.06 -8.84
N HIS A 264 17.20 -7.88 -8.25
CA HIS A 264 18.04 -7.50 -7.12
C HIS A 264 19.49 -7.84 -7.38
N ILE A 265 20.38 -6.94 -7.00
CA ILE A 265 21.82 -7.13 -7.08
C ILE A 265 22.49 -6.53 -5.85
N THR A 266 23.50 -7.22 -5.32
CA THR A 266 24.34 -6.75 -4.21
C THR A 266 25.75 -6.48 -4.72
N PHE A 267 26.29 -5.32 -4.37
CA PHE A 267 27.67 -4.92 -4.65
C PHE A 267 28.49 -4.90 -3.35
N VAL A 268 29.67 -5.51 -3.38
CA VAL A 268 30.64 -5.50 -2.27
C VAL A 268 30.00 -5.91 -0.94
N ASP A 269 28.97 -6.77 -1.03
CA ASP A 269 28.19 -7.35 0.09
C ASP A 269 27.47 -6.35 1.02
N VAL A 270 27.52 -5.06 0.69
CA VAL A 270 26.89 -4.00 1.53
C VAL A 270 25.94 -3.09 0.76
N TYR A 271 26.07 -2.98 -0.57
CA TYR A 271 25.21 -2.12 -1.38
C TYR A 271 24.20 -2.95 -2.14
N ASN A 272 22.94 -2.78 -1.85
CA ASN A 272 21.83 -3.45 -2.51
C ASN A 272 21.15 -2.50 -3.47
N LEU A 273 20.94 -2.94 -4.70
CA LEU A 273 20.17 -2.25 -5.73
C LEU A 273 19.00 -3.14 -6.15
N ALA A 274 17.81 -2.57 -6.19
CA ALA A 274 16.59 -3.29 -6.59
C ALA A 274 15.84 -2.48 -7.65
N LEU A 275 15.33 -3.17 -8.67
CA LEU A 275 14.46 -2.61 -9.69
C LEU A 275 13.20 -3.45 -9.76
N ASP A 276 12.04 -2.84 -9.51
CA ASP A 276 10.75 -3.54 -9.52
C ASP A 276 9.80 -2.89 -10.55
N TYR A 277 9.05 -3.75 -11.22
CA TYR A 277 7.93 -3.39 -12.07
C TYR A 277 6.65 -3.98 -11.49
N PHE A 278 5.63 -3.12 -11.34
CA PHE A 278 4.32 -3.46 -10.83
C PHE A 278 3.27 -3.20 -11.92
N TYR A 279 2.33 -4.15 -12.07
CA TYR A 279 1.21 -4.05 -12.97
C TYR A 279 -0.09 -4.51 -12.31
N GLN A 280 -1.18 -3.77 -12.52
CA GLN A 280 -2.53 -4.15 -12.10
C GLN A 280 -3.57 -3.57 -13.06
N PRO A 281 -4.35 -4.42 -13.78
CA PRO A 281 -5.31 -3.99 -14.80
C PRO A 281 -6.61 -3.48 -14.17
N TRP A 282 -6.62 -2.25 -13.65
CA TRP A 282 -7.79 -1.64 -13.01
C TRP A 282 -8.95 -1.38 -13.96
N THR A 283 -8.76 -1.42 -15.27
CA THR A 283 -9.84 -1.43 -16.27
C THR A 283 -10.75 -2.65 -16.13
N GLU A 284 -10.28 -3.74 -15.51
CA GLU A 284 -11.05 -4.95 -15.24
C GLU A 284 -11.82 -4.91 -13.91
N PHE A 285 -11.65 -3.85 -13.10
CA PHE A 285 -12.36 -3.71 -11.82
C PHE A 285 -13.86 -3.62 -12.02
N LYS A 286 -14.62 -4.41 -11.25
CA LYS A 286 -16.08 -4.41 -11.29
C LYS A 286 -16.68 -4.28 -9.89
N LEU A 287 -17.69 -3.44 -9.81
CA LEU A 287 -18.59 -3.38 -8.67
C LEU A 287 -20.02 -3.55 -9.19
N SER A 288 -20.74 -4.54 -8.65
CA SER A 288 -22.09 -4.89 -9.12
C SER A 288 -22.10 -5.30 -10.61
N GLU A 289 -21.06 -6.01 -11.08
CA GLU A 289 -20.88 -6.44 -12.48
C GLU A 289 -20.71 -5.27 -13.49
N ILE A 290 -20.54 -4.05 -13.00
CA ILE A 290 -20.35 -2.84 -13.80
C ILE A 290 -18.90 -2.40 -13.74
N ASN A 291 -18.27 -2.19 -14.90
CA ASN A 291 -16.95 -1.60 -15.01
C ASN A 291 -17.03 -0.10 -14.69
N GLN A 292 -16.02 0.43 -14.01
CA GLN A 292 -15.92 1.87 -13.76
C GLN A 292 -15.08 2.53 -14.83
N SER A 293 -15.68 3.47 -15.59
CA SER A 293 -15.04 4.13 -16.74
C SER A 293 -13.88 5.08 -16.37
N ASN A 294 -13.75 5.44 -15.10
CA ASN A 294 -12.73 6.39 -14.61
C ASN A 294 -11.48 5.67 -14.06
N LEU A 295 -11.27 4.39 -14.43
CA LEU A 295 -10.12 3.61 -14.04
C LEU A 295 -9.27 3.25 -15.26
N SER A 296 -7.96 3.28 -15.09
CA SER A 296 -6.92 2.83 -16.03
C SER A 296 -6.01 1.83 -15.36
N ASP A 297 -5.25 1.09 -16.16
CA ASP A 297 -4.29 0.13 -15.66
C ASP A 297 -3.12 0.82 -14.96
N VAL A 298 -2.72 0.27 -13.83
CA VAL A 298 -1.55 0.77 -13.10
C VAL A 298 -0.29 0.14 -13.65
N HIS A 299 0.66 1.00 -13.99
CA HIS A 299 2.03 0.62 -14.31
C HIS A 299 2.97 1.41 -13.41
N ARG A 300 3.81 0.73 -12.64
CA ARG A 300 4.79 1.39 -11.79
C ARG A 300 6.17 0.78 -11.99
N ILE A 301 7.17 1.63 -12.13
CA ILE A 301 8.59 1.28 -12.12
C ILE A 301 9.21 1.93 -10.89
N SER A 302 9.96 1.17 -10.14
CA SER A 302 10.62 1.61 -8.90
C SER A 302 12.08 1.19 -8.88
N LEU A 303 12.95 2.08 -8.44
CA LEU A 303 14.37 1.85 -8.20
C LEU A 303 14.64 2.07 -6.72
N GLY A 304 15.25 1.09 -6.05
CA GLY A 304 15.60 1.12 -4.65
C GLY A 304 17.08 0.89 -4.42
N PHE A 305 17.65 1.60 -3.47
CA PHE A 305 19.01 1.45 -3.00
C PHE A 305 19.03 1.28 -1.49
N GLU A 306 19.83 0.33 -0.98
CA GLU A 306 20.09 0.15 0.45
C GLU A 306 21.58 -0.01 0.68
N TYR A 307 22.16 0.84 1.54
CA TYR A 307 23.45 0.59 2.16
C TYR A 307 23.21 -0.15 3.46
N ARG A 308 23.73 -1.37 3.55
CA ARG A 308 23.57 -2.27 4.69
C ARG A 308 24.95 -2.73 5.19
N PRO A 309 25.54 -1.99 6.15
CA PRO A 309 26.83 -2.35 6.69
C PRO A 309 26.77 -3.68 7.45
N GLN A 310 27.89 -4.38 7.52
CA GLN A 310 28.00 -5.59 8.33
C GLN A 310 27.98 -5.23 9.82
N ARG A 311 27.13 -5.91 10.56
CA ARG A 311 27.02 -5.76 12.01
C ARG A 311 28.00 -6.71 12.69
N VAL A 312 29.25 -6.29 12.89
CA VAL A 312 30.28 -7.07 13.56
C VAL A 312 30.57 -6.49 14.94
N PRO A 313 30.99 -7.31 15.93
CA PRO A 313 31.41 -6.83 17.24
C PRO A 313 32.54 -5.81 17.12
N GLY A 314 32.46 -4.71 17.86
CA GLY A 314 33.49 -3.67 17.93
C GLY A 314 33.28 -2.45 17.02
N VAL A 315 32.30 -2.47 16.08
CA VAL A 315 31.90 -1.27 15.34
C VAL A 315 31.04 -0.33 16.17
N THR A 316 31.17 0.95 15.89
CA THR A 316 30.37 1.97 16.60
C THR A 316 28.92 1.94 16.17
N PHE A 317 28.02 2.50 16.99
CA PHE A 317 26.58 2.62 16.66
C PHE A 317 26.35 3.29 15.30
N TRP A 318 27.09 4.35 15.00
CA TRP A 318 26.91 5.13 13.76
C TRP A 318 27.30 4.35 12.50
N GLU A 319 28.27 3.47 12.59
CA GLU A 319 28.72 2.59 11.50
C GLU A 319 27.72 1.49 11.17
N GLN A 320 26.76 1.23 12.05
CA GLN A 320 25.74 0.21 11.87
C GLN A 320 24.43 0.75 11.27
N ILE A 321 24.30 2.06 11.07
CA ILE A 321 23.12 2.66 10.50
C ILE A 321 23.01 2.25 9.04
N MET A 322 21.83 1.73 8.66
CA MET A 322 21.50 1.46 7.27
C MET A 322 20.86 2.70 6.65
N PHE A 323 21.25 3.02 5.42
CA PHE A 323 20.66 4.11 4.64
C PHE A 323 19.96 3.55 3.42
N ARG A 324 18.83 4.19 3.07
CA ARG A 324 18.01 3.79 1.94
C ARG A 324 17.59 5.00 1.12
N ALA A 325 17.45 4.77 -0.19
CA ALA A 325 16.91 5.74 -1.12
C ALA A 325 16.08 5.03 -2.18
N GLY A 326 15.16 5.74 -2.79
CA GLY A 326 14.35 5.17 -3.86
C GLY A 326 13.73 6.24 -4.75
N LEU A 327 13.34 5.80 -5.94
CA LEU A 327 12.62 6.59 -6.92
C LEU A 327 11.50 5.74 -7.50
N SER A 328 10.36 6.34 -7.84
CA SER A 328 9.34 5.64 -8.62
C SER A 328 8.62 6.57 -9.59
N TYR A 329 8.20 5.98 -10.68
CA TYR A 329 7.27 6.53 -11.64
C TYR A 329 6.06 5.61 -11.76
N GLU A 330 4.86 6.20 -11.72
CA GLU A 330 3.61 5.47 -11.74
C GLU A 330 2.60 6.13 -12.68
N MET A 331 1.98 5.34 -13.53
CA MET A 331 0.70 5.62 -14.15
C MET A 331 -0.36 5.08 -13.20
N SER A 332 -1.11 5.97 -12.54
CA SER A 332 -2.05 5.56 -11.50
C SER A 332 -3.35 5.00 -12.08
N GLN A 333 -4.15 4.34 -11.23
CA GLN A 333 -5.45 3.80 -11.66
C GLN A 333 -6.49 4.86 -12.03
N TYR A 334 -6.21 6.13 -11.89
CA TYR A 334 -7.22 7.18 -12.09
C TYR A 334 -7.11 7.80 -13.48
N ASN A 335 -8.24 7.83 -14.19
CA ASN A 335 -8.38 8.42 -15.52
C ASN A 335 -9.56 9.41 -15.54
N PHE A 336 -9.30 10.63 -15.95
CA PHE A 336 -10.33 11.67 -16.07
C PHE A 336 -10.30 12.27 -17.45
N ASN A 337 -11.41 12.12 -18.18
CA ASN A 337 -11.57 12.64 -19.55
C ASN A 337 -10.45 12.19 -20.50
N GLY A 338 -9.96 10.96 -20.33
CA GLY A 338 -8.83 10.44 -21.11
C GLY A 338 -7.44 10.82 -20.61
N ASN A 339 -7.34 11.59 -19.52
CA ASN A 339 -6.08 11.99 -18.90
C ASN A 339 -5.76 11.03 -17.73
N GLU A 340 -4.76 10.18 -17.91
CA GLU A 340 -4.22 9.32 -16.86
C GLU A 340 -3.38 10.13 -15.87
N LEU A 341 -3.62 9.95 -14.58
CA LEU A 341 -2.84 10.64 -13.55
C LEU A 341 -1.49 9.95 -13.35
N LYS A 342 -0.43 10.70 -13.56
CA LYS A 342 0.95 10.27 -13.33
C LYS A 342 1.43 10.71 -11.96
N GLN A 343 2.21 9.85 -11.30
CA GLN A 343 2.84 10.14 -10.01
C GLN A 343 4.34 9.92 -10.10
N TYR A 344 5.08 10.88 -9.57
CA TYR A 344 6.53 10.82 -9.41
C TYR A 344 6.82 10.85 -7.92
N SER A 345 7.68 9.95 -7.45
CA SER A 345 7.99 9.85 -6.03
C SER A 345 9.48 9.69 -5.79
N VAL A 346 9.96 10.34 -4.73
CA VAL A 346 11.32 10.22 -4.19
C VAL A 346 11.22 9.73 -2.77
N PHE A 347 12.07 8.79 -2.42
CA PHE A 347 12.08 8.13 -1.12
C PHE A 347 13.45 8.21 -0.49
N GLY A 348 13.45 8.20 0.84
CA GLY A 348 14.66 8.09 1.64
C GLY A 348 14.36 7.48 2.99
N GLY A 349 15.37 7.01 3.67
CA GLY A 349 15.17 6.49 5.02
C GLY A 349 16.43 5.90 5.61
N PHE A 350 16.30 5.52 6.86
CA PHE A 350 17.40 4.89 7.59
C PHE A 350 16.85 3.93 8.65
N ALA A 351 17.68 2.95 9.03
CA ALA A 351 17.39 2.04 10.13
C ALA A 351 18.44 2.21 11.23
N LEU A 352 17.94 2.39 12.44
CA LEU A 352 18.74 2.49 13.65
C LEU A 352 18.80 1.10 14.34
N PRO A 353 19.97 0.53 14.58
CA PRO A 353 20.09 -0.70 15.30
C PRO A 353 19.79 -0.47 16.78
N LEU A 354 18.80 -1.18 17.35
CA LEU A 354 18.55 -1.24 18.78
C LEU A 354 19.39 -2.35 19.45
N SER A 355 19.60 -3.44 18.70
CA SER A 355 20.47 -4.56 19.01
C SER A 355 20.95 -5.20 17.69
N PRO A 356 21.81 -6.22 17.72
CA PRO A 356 22.18 -6.94 16.50
C PRO A 356 20.98 -7.47 15.70
N GLU A 357 19.87 -7.77 16.40
CA GLU A 357 18.66 -8.36 15.83
C GLU A 357 17.52 -7.37 15.60
N ASN A 358 17.51 -6.24 16.32
CA ASN A 358 16.37 -5.33 16.38
C ASN A 358 16.66 -3.99 15.71
N THR A 359 15.68 -3.45 14.98
CA THR A 359 15.82 -2.16 14.31
C THR A 359 14.58 -1.29 14.49
N VAL A 360 14.82 0.01 14.50
CA VAL A 360 13.81 1.03 14.25
C VAL A 360 14.08 1.64 12.89
N ASP A 361 13.09 1.61 12.04
CA ASP A 361 13.16 2.11 10.67
C ASP A 361 12.37 3.41 10.55
N LEU A 362 12.96 4.41 9.90
CA LEU A 362 12.31 5.65 9.50
C LEU A 362 12.38 5.77 7.98
N GLY A 363 11.22 5.97 7.37
CA GLY A 363 11.07 6.14 5.92
C GLY A 363 10.32 7.42 5.59
N PHE A 364 10.75 8.06 4.52
CA PHE A 364 10.19 9.31 3.99
C PHE A 364 9.84 9.12 2.53
N GLU A 365 8.68 9.62 2.13
CA GLU A 365 8.25 9.69 0.74
C GLU A 365 7.78 11.11 0.45
N TYR A 366 8.26 11.67 -0.66
CA TYR A 366 7.67 12.85 -1.26
C TYR A 366 7.20 12.51 -2.67
N SER A 367 5.90 12.72 -2.92
CA SER A 367 5.27 12.36 -4.18
C SER A 367 4.48 13.52 -4.76
N VAL A 368 4.46 13.61 -6.07
CA VAL A 368 3.66 14.58 -6.83
C VAL A 368 2.77 13.81 -7.79
N ARG A 369 1.44 13.99 -7.68
CA ARG A 369 0.44 13.35 -8.54
C ARG A 369 -0.46 14.40 -9.18
N GLY A 370 -0.77 14.20 -10.47
CA GLY A 370 -1.68 15.06 -11.23
C GLY A 370 -1.13 16.42 -11.60
N THR A 371 -2.00 17.28 -12.11
CA THR A 371 -1.69 18.63 -12.62
C THR A 371 -2.78 19.62 -12.19
N LYS A 372 -2.56 20.91 -12.37
CA LYS A 372 -3.56 21.97 -12.17
C LYS A 372 -4.34 22.32 -13.44
N GLU A 373 -3.99 21.69 -14.54
CA GLU A 373 -4.61 21.86 -15.85
C GLU A 373 -5.86 20.99 -15.98
N ASP A 374 -6.71 21.24 -16.95
CA ASP A 374 -7.90 20.45 -17.29
C ASP A 374 -8.84 20.15 -16.10
N TYR A 375 -9.00 21.13 -15.19
CA TYR A 375 -9.80 21.00 -13.96
C TYR A 375 -9.35 19.87 -13.03
N LEU A 376 -8.11 19.37 -13.21
CA LEU A 376 -7.51 18.39 -12.32
C LEU A 376 -6.93 19.05 -11.06
N LEU A 377 -6.62 18.21 -10.08
CA LEU A 377 -5.99 18.63 -8.84
C LEU A 377 -4.55 18.13 -8.80
N LYS A 378 -3.63 19.03 -8.43
CA LYS A 378 -2.27 18.64 -8.13
C LYS A 378 -2.17 18.26 -6.65
N GLU A 379 -1.70 17.06 -6.40
CA GLU A 379 -1.49 16.48 -5.09
C GLU A 379 0.00 16.32 -4.81
N ASN A 380 0.45 16.87 -3.69
CA ASN A 380 1.79 16.65 -3.17
C ASN A 380 1.65 15.91 -1.84
N PHE A 381 2.20 14.71 -1.76
CA PHE A 381 2.20 13.90 -0.55
C PHE A 381 3.56 14.00 0.14
N LEU A 382 3.53 14.14 1.44
CA LEU A 382 4.66 13.86 2.31
C LEU A 382 4.23 12.74 3.26
N ARG A 383 4.89 11.59 3.17
CA ARG A 383 4.62 10.45 4.05
C ARG A 383 5.85 10.17 4.90
N ILE A 384 5.63 9.99 6.20
CA ILE A 384 6.63 9.56 7.16
C ILE A 384 6.20 8.22 7.73
N ASN A 385 7.00 7.18 7.50
CA ASN A 385 6.75 5.85 8.06
C ASN A 385 7.72 5.60 9.21
N PHE A 386 7.18 5.09 10.30
CA PHE A 386 7.90 4.57 11.43
C PHE A 386 7.67 3.06 11.51
N GLY A 387 8.74 2.29 11.52
CA GLY A 387 8.71 0.82 11.62
C GLY A 387 9.55 0.31 12.76
N ILE A 388 9.15 -0.81 13.34
CA ILE A 388 9.93 -1.54 14.33
C ILE A 388 10.00 -2.98 13.86
N SER A 389 11.23 -3.54 13.80
CA SER A 389 11.47 -4.96 13.55
C SER A 389 12.18 -5.55 14.76
N PHE A 390 11.49 -6.48 15.43
CA PHE A 390 12.04 -7.26 16.54
C PHE A 390 12.36 -8.67 16.06
N GLY A 391 13.59 -9.12 16.33
CA GLY A 391 14.05 -10.47 16.07
C GLY A 391 14.47 -11.18 17.34
N ASP A 392 14.11 -12.45 17.47
CA ASP A 392 14.54 -13.29 18.57
C ASP A 392 14.75 -14.74 18.10
N ILE A 393 15.54 -15.50 18.86
CA ILE A 393 15.75 -16.93 18.62
C ILE A 393 14.75 -17.67 19.50
N TRP A 394 13.71 -18.25 18.88
CA TRP A 394 12.78 -19.13 19.58
C TRP A 394 13.20 -20.58 19.38
N PHE A 395 12.81 -21.46 20.33
CA PHE A 395 13.12 -22.91 20.31
C PHE A 395 14.58 -23.27 20.52
N ILE A 396 15.32 -22.50 21.30
CA ILE A 396 16.61 -22.98 21.83
C ILE A 396 16.33 -24.14 22.78
N ARG A 397 16.71 -25.35 22.40
CA ARG A 397 16.83 -26.42 23.36
C ARG A 397 17.99 -26.08 24.28
N TYR A 398 17.71 -25.75 25.53
CA TYR A 398 18.69 -25.81 26.57
C TYR A 398 18.89 -27.30 26.87
N ASP A 399 19.88 -27.95 26.26
CA ASP A 399 20.33 -29.25 26.71
C ASP A 399 20.87 -29.07 28.13
N LYS A 400 20.17 -29.71 29.08
CA LYS A 400 20.60 -29.77 30.48
C LYS A 400 21.76 -30.77 30.64
#